data_5906d482b60543947d547adc53b45143
#
_entry.id   5906d482b60543947d547adc53b45143
#
_cell.length_a   1.000
_cell.length_b   1.000
_cell.length_c   1.000
_cell.angle_alpha   90.00
_cell.angle_beta   90.00
_cell.angle_gamma   90.00
#
_symmetry.space_group_name_H-M   'P 1'
#
loop_
_entity.id
_entity.type
_entity.pdbx_description
1 polymer ?
#
loop_
_entity_poly.entity_id
_entity_poly.type
_entity_poly.pdbx_seq_one_letter_code
_entity_poly.pdbx_strand_id
1 'polypeptide(L)'
;MSRVRYILPMLAVLFAMILTASCDAPAKQDAQADHQQEIQQARAADEAAIRAASAAWSQSATAKDLDKAVSFYANDAVILPDKAPAARGQENIRKNWAPLLALPGPGLSWQTSALEVARSGELAYETGTYNFVATDKKGKSTDYRGKYLVIWKKQSDGSWKVAVDTDNPDE
;
A
#
# COMPACT_ATOMS: atom_id res chain seq x y z
N MET A 1 -89.54 -34.27 -15.95
CA MET A 1 -88.50 -33.23 -15.91
C MET A 1 -87.42 -33.66 -14.94
N SER A 2 -86.44 -34.35 -15.44
CA SER A 2 -85.41 -34.99 -14.63
C SER A 2 -84.13 -34.14 -14.70
N ARG A 3 -83.61 -33.66 -13.55
CA ARG A 3 -82.34 -32.94 -13.49
C ARG A 3 -81.22 -33.94 -13.19
N VAL A 4 -80.35 -34.13 -14.15
CA VAL A 4 -79.11 -34.91 -13.98
C VAL A 4 -78.06 -34.00 -13.33
N ARG A 5 -77.58 -34.40 -12.15
CA ARG A 5 -76.44 -33.74 -11.46
C ARG A 5 -75.15 -34.47 -11.84
N TYR A 6 -74.24 -33.79 -12.55
CA TYR A 6 -72.92 -34.28 -12.79
C TYR A 6 -72.00 -33.97 -11.55
N ILE A 7 -71.54 -35.02 -10.92
CA ILE A 7 -70.52 -34.94 -9.87
C ILE A 7 -69.12 -35.06 -10.55
N LEU A 8 -68.39 -33.97 -10.55
CA LEU A 8 -66.95 -33.99 -10.98
C LEU A 8 -66.09 -34.52 -9.82
N PRO A 9 -65.24 -35.48 -10.04
CA PRO A 9 -64.25 -35.86 -9.02
C PRO A 9 -63.05 -34.86 -9.03
N MET A 10 -62.79 -34.25 -7.89
CA MET A 10 -61.69 -33.36 -7.62
C MET A 10 -60.40 -34.22 -7.50
N LEU A 11 -59.54 -34.17 -8.54
CA LEU A 11 -58.22 -34.83 -8.55
C LEU A 11 -57.28 -33.95 -7.73
N ALA A 12 -57.00 -34.33 -6.52
CA ALA A 12 -55.98 -33.67 -5.68
C ALA A 12 -54.56 -34.13 -6.18
N VAL A 13 -53.87 -33.21 -6.88
CA VAL A 13 -52.45 -33.41 -7.24
C VAL A 13 -51.64 -33.01 -6.02
N LEU A 14 -51.10 -34.01 -5.30
CA LEU A 14 -50.13 -33.82 -4.26
C LEU A 14 -48.79 -33.47 -4.93
N PHE A 15 -48.39 -32.20 -4.89
CA PHE A 15 -47.05 -31.75 -5.30
C PHE A 15 -46.08 -32.01 -4.16
N ALA A 16 -45.39 -33.14 -4.21
CA ALA A 16 -44.30 -33.45 -3.26
C ALA A 16 -43.11 -32.52 -3.56
N MET A 17 -42.96 -31.44 -2.80
CA MET A 17 -41.74 -30.62 -2.78
C MET A 17 -40.64 -31.48 -2.16
N ILE A 18 -39.75 -32.00 -2.99
CA ILE A 18 -38.46 -32.57 -2.53
C ILE A 18 -37.55 -31.38 -2.14
N LEU A 19 -37.49 -31.05 -0.86
CA LEU A 19 -36.46 -30.20 -0.29
C LEU A 19 -35.16 -31.03 -0.28
N THR A 20 -34.33 -30.91 -1.34
CA THR A 20 -32.96 -31.28 -1.26
C THR A 20 -32.21 -30.21 -0.46
N ALA A 21 -32.12 -30.37 0.85
CA ALA A 21 -31.23 -29.58 1.68
C ALA A 21 -29.81 -29.95 1.30
N SER A 22 -29.15 -29.07 0.51
CA SER A 22 -27.70 -29.14 0.29
C SER A 22 -27.01 -28.87 1.62
N CYS A 23 -26.59 -29.91 2.33
CA CYS A 23 -25.83 -29.83 3.58
C CYS A 23 -24.39 -29.30 3.40
N ASP A 24 -23.96 -28.95 2.18
CA ASP A 24 -22.61 -28.47 1.88
C ASP A 24 -22.41 -26.94 1.99
N ALA A 25 -23.46 -26.17 2.21
CA ALA A 25 -23.38 -24.71 2.21
C ALA A 25 -22.61 -24.10 3.41
N PRO A 26 -22.81 -24.50 4.67
CA PRO A 26 -22.14 -23.85 5.82
C PRO A 26 -20.62 -24.05 5.82
N ALA A 27 -20.13 -25.25 5.60
CA ALA A 27 -18.68 -25.53 5.64
C ALA A 27 -17.85 -24.78 4.57
N LYS A 28 -18.41 -24.53 3.39
CA LYS A 28 -17.77 -23.73 2.35
C LYS A 28 -17.76 -22.22 2.69
N GLN A 29 -18.80 -21.77 3.37
CA GLN A 29 -18.94 -20.37 3.78
C GLN A 29 -17.97 -20.06 4.92
N ASP A 30 -17.79 -20.95 5.88
CA ASP A 30 -16.84 -20.82 6.97
C ASP A 30 -15.39 -20.83 6.43
N ALA A 31 -15.03 -21.73 5.54
CA ALA A 31 -13.71 -21.78 4.90
C ALA A 31 -13.40 -20.51 4.07
N GLN A 32 -14.40 -19.91 3.42
CA GLN A 32 -14.25 -18.64 2.71
C GLN A 32 -14.05 -17.46 3.68
N ALA A 33 -14.76 -17.44 4.80
CA ALA A 33 -14.62 -16.43 5.83
C ALA A 33 -13.23 -16.49 6.47
N ASP A 34 -12.74 -17.67 6.81
CA ASP A 34 -11.41 -17.89 7.37
C ASP A 34 -10.32 -17.42 6.39
N HIS A 35 -10.43 -17.78 5.13
CA HIS A 35 -9.46 -17.34 4.10
C HIS A 35 -9.47 -15.82 3.88
N GLN A 36 -10.63 -15.17 3.93
CA GLN A 36 -10.71 -13.71 3.86
C GLN A 36 -10.08 -13.05 5.09
N GLN A 37 -10.24 -13.64 6.26
CA GLN A 37 -9.63 -13.16 7.50
C GLN A 37 -8.09 -13.27 7.45
N GLU A 38 -7.55 -14.37 6.94
CA GLU A 38 -6.10 -14.53 6.73
C GLU A 38 -5.53 -13.48 5.78
N ILE A 39 -6.21 -13.21 4.65
CA ILE A 39 -5.80 -12.16 3.70
C ILE A 39 -5.80 -10.79 4.38
N GLN A 40 -6.82 -10.46 5.17
CA GLN A 40 -6.88 -9.17 5.86
C GLN A 40 -5.78 -9.03 6.92
N GLN A 41 -5.49 -10.10 7.66
CA GLN A 41 -4.39 -10.12 8.64
C GLN A 41 -3.03 -9.94 7.95
N ALA A 42 -2.79 -10.63 6.84
CA ALA A 42 -1.55 -10.49 6.07
C ALA A 42 -1.36 -9.05 5.55
N ARG A 43 -2.42 -8.43 5.02
CA ARG A 43 -2.38 -7.04 4.56
C ARG A 43 -2.11 -6.06 5.70
N ALA A 44 -2.75 -6.24 6.84
CA ALA A 44 -2.51 -5.40 8.01
C ALA A 44 -1.06 -5.51 8.52
N ALA A 45 -0.48 -6.70 8.48
CA ALA A 45 0.93 -6.91 8.82
C ALA A 45 1.87 -6.23 7.81
N ASP A 46 1.58 -6.30 6.50
CA ASP A 46 2.32 -5.63 5.45
C ASP A 46 2.24 -4.10 5.59
N GLU A 47 1.07 -3.55 5.85
CA GLU A 47 0.90 -2.11 6.11
C GLU A 47 1.71 -1.64 7.33
N ALA A 48 1.69 -2.40 8.41
CA ALA A 48 2.48 -2.10 9.61
C ALA A 48 4.00 -2.15 9.31
N ALA A 49 4.45 -3.13 8.54
CA ALA A 49 5.85 -3.26 8.14
C ALA A 49 6.32 -2.08 7.28
N ILE A 50 5.50 -1.65 6.30
CA ILE A 50 5.81 -0.50 5.45
C ILE A 50 5.84 0.80 6.26
N ARG A 51 4.87 1.02 7.16
CA ARG A 51 4.87 2.21 8.03
C ARG A 51 6.11 2.28 8.91
N ALA A 52 6.54 1.15 9.46
CA ALA A 52 7.77 1.07 10.23
C ALA A 52 9.01 1.35 9.37
N ALA A 53 9.06 0.81 8.14
CA ALA A 53 10.14 1.06 7.18
C ALA A 53 10.20 2.53 6.76
N SER A 54 9.05 3.16 6.43
CA SER A 54 8.97 4.57 6.07
C SER A 54 9.42 5.49 7.21
N ALA A 55 8.99 5.21 8.44
CA ALA A 55 9.44 5.96 9.62
C ALA A 55 10.95 5.83 9.84
N ALA A 56 11.51 4.63 9.74
CA ALA A 56 12.94 4.40 9.87
C ALA A 56 13.76 5.07 8.74
N TRP A 57 13.19 5.10 7.54
CA TRP A 57 13.77 5.80 6.39
C TRP A 57 13.79 7.32 6.61
N SER A 58 12.69 7.92 7.06
CA SER A 58 12.62 9.34 7.43
C SER A 58 13.65 9.69 8.55
N GLN A 59 13.78 8.82 9.54
CA GLN A 59 14.81 9.00 10.59
C GLN A 59 16.23 8.97 10.02
N SER A 60 16.52 8.07 9.08
CA SER A 60 17.86 8.01 8.44
C SER A 60 18.16 9.27 7.62
N ALA A 61 17.15 9.82 6.93
CA ALA A 61 17.27 11.10 6.21
C ALA A 61 17.54 12.28 7.16
N THR A 62 16.81 12.37 8.25
CA THR A 62 17.01 13.38 9.29
C THR A 62 18.39 13.25 9.95
N ALA A 63 18.84 12.01 10.19
CA ALA A 63 20.18 11.72 10.72
C ALA A 63 21.31 11.93 9.69
N LYS A 64 20.97 12.20 8.41
CA LYS A 64 21.89 12.33 7.29
C LYS A 64 22.72 11.06 7.02
N ASP A 65 22.19 9.90 7.38
CA ASP A 65 22.79 8.61 7.13
C ASP A 65 22.45 8.16 5.69
N LEU A 66 23.35 8.54 4.75
CA LEU A 66 23.17 8.26 3.34
C LEU A 66 23.10 6.74 3.03
N ASP A 67 23.95 5.94 3.72
CA ASP A 67 23.98 4.51 3.49
C ASP A 67 22.67 3.86 3.92
N LYS A 68 22.17 4.23 5.07
CA LYS A 68 20.90 3.76 5.59
C LYS A 68 19.73 4.25 4.73
N ALA A 69 19.70 5.53 4.34
CA ALA A 69 18.64 6.08 3.50
C ALA A 69 18.54 5.36 2.16
N VAL A 70 19.67 5.12 1.49
CA VAL A 70 19.71 4.40 0.20
C VAL A 70 19.36 2.92 0.36
N SER A 71 19.57 2.32 1.53
CA SER A 71 19.27 0.90 1.76
C SER A 71 17.77 0.56 1.74
N PHE A 72 16.89 1.57 1.82
CA PHE A 72 15.45 1.35 1.70
C PHE A 72 14.98 1.16 0.25
N TYR A 73 15.78 1.55 -0.74
CA TYR A 73 15.46 1.34 -2.15
C TYR A 73 15.77 -0.08 -2.61
N ALA A 74 14.96 -0.60 -3.52
CA ALA A 74 15.28 -1.80 -4.28
C ALA A 74 16.48 -1.55 -5.20
N ASN A 75 17.18 -2.61 -5.61
CA ASN A 75 18.35 -2.49 -6.48
C ASN A 75 18.03 -1.84 -7.83
N ASP A 76 16.82 -2.06 -8.35
CA ASP A 76 16.27 -1.56 -9.62
C ASP A 76 15.36 -0.33 -9.46
N ALA A 77 15.31 0.25 -8.27
CA ALA A 77 14.45 1.40 -7.96
C ALA A 77 14.74 2.61 -8.84
N VAL A 78 13.75 3.48 -8.93
CA VAL A 78 13.86 4.75 -9.66
C VAL A 78 13.33 5.91 -8.81
N ILE A 79 14.09 7.00 -8.74
CA ILE A 79 13.60 8.30 -8.30
C ILE A 79 13.25 9.14 -9.53
N LEU A 80 12.12 9.83 -9.45
CA LEU A 80 11.63 10.79 -10.45
C LEU A 80 11.64 12.19 -9.82
N PRO A 81 12.79 12.89 -9.79
CA PRO A 81 12.89 14.18 -9.12
C PRO A 81 12.17 15.26 -9.91
N ASP A 82 11.71 16.31 -9.22
CA ASP A 82 11.23 17.51 -9.90
C ASP A 82 12.38 18.18 -10.69
N LYS A 83 12.11 18.54 -11.95
CA LYS A 83 13.05 19.27 -12.84
C LYS A 83 14.43 18.64 -13.06
N ALA A 84 14.57 17.33 -12.83
CA ALA A 84 15.81 16.60 -13.05
C ALA A 84 15.58 15.26 -13.75
N PRO A 85 16.57 14.68 -14.42
CA PRO A 85 16.46 13.33 -15.01
C PRO A 85 16.21 12.26 -13.95
N ALA A 86 15.47 11.21 -14.32
CA ALA A 86 15.25 10.06 -13.47
C ALA A 86 16.58 9.41 -13.03
N ALA A 87 16.70 9.11 -11.73
CA ALA A 87 17.81 8.38 -11.16
C ALA A 87 17.43 6.90 -10.98
N ARG A 88 18.08 6.00 -11.73
CA ARG A 88 17.80 4.56 -11.71
C ARG A 88 18.92 3.78 -11.04
N GLY A 89 18.53 2.86 -10.15
CA GLY A 89 19.44 2.00 -9.39
C GLY A 89 20.09 2.72 -8.21
N GLN A 90 20.49 1.95 -7.20
CA GLN A 90 20.97 2.49 -5.92
C GLN A 90 22.16 3.44 -6.06
N GLU A 91 23.07 3.22 -7.03
CA GLU A 91 24.21 4.11 -7.22
C GLU A 91 23.80 5.52 -7.67
N ASN A 92 22.88 5.63 -8.64
CA ASN A 92 22.38 6.93 -9.10
C ASN A 92 21.46 7.58 -8.07
N ILE A 93 20.69 6.80 -7.33
CA ILE A 93 19.89 7.25 -6.20
C ILE A 93 20.79 7.84 -5.12
N ARG A 94 21.91 7.20 -4.80
CA ARG A 94 22.92 7.71 -3.89
C ARG A 94 23.48 9.07 -4.34
N LYS A 95 23.80 9.21 -5.63
CA LYS A 95 24.26 10.46 -6.21
C LYS A 95 23.24 11.59 -6.12
N ASN A 96 21.95 11.23 -6.19
CA ASN A 96 20.85 12.18 -6.01
C ASN A 96 20.69 12.62 -4.55
N TRP A 97 20.75 11.69 -3.59
CA TRP A 97 20.58 11.95 -2.17
C TRP A 97 21.78 12.63 -1.49
N ALA A 98 23.00 12.31 -1.92
CA ALA A 98 24.22 12.79 -1.26
C ALA A 98 24.31 14.32 -1.13
N PRO A 99 24.08 15.13 -2.17
CA PRO A 99 24.12 16.59 -2.05
C PRO A 99 23.00 17.13 -1.16
N LEU A 100 21.82 16.48 -1.15
CA LEU A 100 20.69 16.88 -0.31
C LEU A 100 21.02 16.70 1.18
N LEU A 101 21.53 15.53 1.56
CA LEU A 101 21.88 15.24 2.95
C LEU A 101 23.12 15.99 3.44
N ALA A 102 24.00 16.45 2.52
CA ALA A 102 25.18 17.24 2.86
C ALA A 102 24.83 18.69 3.24
N LEU A 103 23.63 19.18 2.93
CA LEU A 103 23.25 20.55 3.28
C LEU A 103 23.15 20.73 4.80
N PRO A 104 23.62 21.88 5.34
CA PRO A 104 23.43 22.20 6.74
C PRO A 104 21.94 22.37 7.09
N GLY A 105 21.59 22.14 8.36
CA GLY A 105 20.24 22.32 8.87
C GLY A 105 19.62 21.00 9.33
N PRO A 106 18.35 21.02 9.76
CA PRO A 106 17.60 19.86 10.24
C PRO A 106 17.43 18.74 9.22
N GLY A 107 17.49 19.08 7.92
CA GLY A 107 17.40 18.09 6.84
C GLY A 107 15.98 17.75 6.42
N LEU A 108 15.84 16.56 5.80
CA LEU A 108 14.60 16.05 5.22
C LEU A 108 13.88 15.16 6.22
N SER A 109 12.58 15.39 6.35
CA SER A 109 11.65 14.51 7.08
C SER A 109 10.31 14.44 6.36
N TRP A 110 9.53 13.39 6.62
CA TRP A 110 8.19 13.23 6.04
C TRP A 110 7.24 12.50 6.96
N GLN A 111 5.94 12.63 6.63
CA GLN A 111 4.84 11.98 7.31
C GLN A 111 3.91 11.32 6.30
N THR A 112 3.61 10.05 6.52
CA THR A 112 2.65 9.29 5.72
C THR A 112 1.24 9.79 5.95
N SER A 113 0.54 10.18 4.88
CA SER A 113 -0.88 10.55 4.91
C SER A 113 -1.79 9.36 4.56
N ALA A 114 -1.40 8.57 3.55
CA ALA A 114 -2.12 7.37 3.15
C ALA A 114 -1.14 6.26 2.73
N LEU A 115 -1.53 5.03 3.01
CA LEU A 115 -0.79 3.83 2.61
C LEU A 115 -1.81 2.73 2.33
N GLU A 116 -1.66 2.06 1.19
CA GLU A 116 -2.51 0.94 0.81
C GLU A 116 -1.68 -0.16 0.16
N VAL A 117 -1.88 -1.39 0.63
CA VAL A 117 -1.30 -2.60 0.04
C VAL A 117 -2.26 -3.15 -1.01
N ALA A 118 -1.77 -3.42 -2.21
CA ALA A 118 -2.53 -4.05 -3.28
C ALA A 118 -3.09 -5.41 -2.82
N ARG A 119 -4.23 -5.81 -3.39
CA ARG A 119 -4.87 -7.07 -3.04
C ARG A 119 -3.96 -8.29 -3.25
N SER A 120 -3.06 -8.24 -4.22
CA SER A 120 -2.06 -9.27 -4.51
C SER A 120 -0.95 -9.36 -3.46
N GLY A 121 -0.77 -8.36 -2.59
CA GLY A 121 0.21 -8.36 -1.51
C GLY A 121 1.65 -8.10 -1.94
N GLU A 122 1.90 -7.75 -3.21
CA GLU A 122 3.25 -7.57 -3.75
C GLU A 122 3.67 -6.12 -3.93
N LEU A 123 2.69 -5.21 -4.03
CA LEU A 123 2.88 -3.77 -4.20
C LEU A 123 2.06 -3.00 -3.16
N ALA A 124 2.57 -1.84 -2.81
CA ALA A 124 1.83 -0.85 -2.04
C ALA A 124 2.17 0.56 -2.55
N TYR A 125 1.26 1.50 -2.36
CA TYR A 125 1.60 2.90 -2.50
C TYR A 125 1.56 3.59 -1.14
N GLU A 126 2.37 4.61 -1.01
CA GLU A 126 2.38 5.53 0.12
C GLU A 126 2.37 6.96 -0.41
N THR A 127 1.51 7.80 0.16
CA THR A 127 1.54 9.24 -0.08
C THR A 127 1.69 9.98 1.25
N GLY A 128 2.25 11.17 1.17
CA GLY A 128 2.41 12.00 2.35
C GLY A 128 2.92 13.39 2.02
N THR A 129 3.34 14.07 3.06
CA THR A 129 3.97 15.40 2.96
C THR A 129 5.39 15.33 3.48
N TYR A 130 6.27 16.10 2.90
CA TYR A 130 7.63 16.25 3.38
C TYR A 130 7.93 17.68 3.77
N ASN A 131 8.91 17.81 4.65
CA ASN A 131 9.54 19.06 5.03
C ASN A 131 11.06 18.93 4.91
N PHE A 132 11.70 19.84 4.20
CA PHE A 132 13.13 19.91 4.06
C PHE A 132 13.64 21.30 4.47
N VAL A 133 14.43 21.37 5.53
CA VAL A 133 15.01 22.61 6.03
C VAL A 133 16.51 22.61 5.74
N ALA A 134 16.93 23.52 4.85
CA ALA A 134 18.31 23.75 4.52
C ALA A 134 18.77 25.10 5.11
N THR A 135 19.99 25.14 5.63
CA THR A 135 20.61 26.36 6.14
C THR A 135 21.78 26.78 5.25
N ASP A 136 21.77 28.01 4.78
CA ASP A 136 22.87 28.54 3.97
C ASP A 136 24.12 28.86 4.80
N LYS A 137 25.22 29.21 4.12
CA LYS A 137 26.49 29.56 4.77
C LYS A 137 26.43 30.81 5.65
N LYS A 138 25.37 31.62 5.53
CA LYS A 138 25.11 32.82 6.35
C LYS A 138 24.22 32.53 7.53
N GLY A 139 23.80 31.27 7.75
CA GLY A 139 22.92 30.85 8.82
C GLY A 139 21.43 31.08 8.56
N LYS A 140 21.03 31.48 7.33
CA LYS A 140 19.62 31.64 6.98
C LYS A 140 19.04 30.27 6.61
N SER A 141 18.01 29.88 7.31
CA SER A 141 17.23 28.66 7.00
C SER A 141 16.13 28.94 5.99
N THR A 142 15.94 28.00 5.08
CA THR A 142 14.83 27.97 4.13
C THR A 142 14.10 26.66 4.32
N ASP A 143 12.77 26.74 4.41
CA ASP A 143 11.85 25.62 4.61
C ASP A 143 11.16 25.30 3.28
N TYR A 144 11.38 24.09 2.78
CA TYR A 144 10.78 23.56 1.56
C TYR A 144 9.77 22.49 1.94
N ARG A 145 8.58 22.59 1.40
CA ARG A 145 7.47 21.66 1.67
C ARG A 145 6.93 21.09 0.38
N GLY A 146 6.32 19.93 0.49
CA GLY A 146 5.67 19.30 -0.63
C GLY A 146 5.00 18.00 -0.24
N LYS A 147 4.59 17.31 -1.26
CA LYS A 147 3.93 16.00 -1.20
C LYS A 147 4.75 14.98 -1.98
N TYR A 148 4.59 13.72 -1.61
CA TYR A 148 5.31 12.62 -2.27
C TYR A 148 4.38 11.45 -2.55
N LEU A 149 4.79 10.64 -3.53
CA LEU A 149 4.26 9.31 -3.81
C LEU A 149 5.40 8.32 -3.89
N VAL A 150 5.29 7.25 -3.10
CA VAL A 150 6.24 6.13 -3.11
C VAL A 150 5.50 4.85 -3.46
N ILE A 151 6.08 4.04 -4.34
CA ILE A 151 5.65 2.66 -4.60
C ILE A 151 6.61 1.73 -3.88
N TRP A 152 6.06 0.94 -2.96
CA TRP A 152 6.74 -0.13 -2.27
C TRP A 152 6.55 -1.46 -3.00
N LYS A 153 7.60 -2.28 -3.05
CA LYS A 153 7.58 -3.62 -3.65
C LYS A 153 8.10 -4.63 -2.63
N LYS A 154 7.32 -5.69 -2.44
CA LYS A 154 7.72 -6.80 -1.59
C LYS A 154 8.82 -7.61 -2.28
N GLN A 155 9.90 -7.86 -1.57
CA GLN A 155 11.03 -8.63 -2.06
C GLN A 155 10.81 -10.13 -1.80
N SER A 156 11.63 -10.97 -2.41
CA SER A 156 11.55 -12.44 -2.24
C SER A 156 11.82 -12.91 -0.81
N ASP A 157 12.52 -12.10 0.00
CA ASP A 157 12.77 -12.35 1.42
C ASP A 157 11.65 -11.83 2.34
N GLY A 158 10.57 -11.29 1.74
CA GLY A 158 9.43 -10.71 2.47
C GLY A 158 9.63 -9.26 2.91
N SER A 159 10.80 -8.68 2.75
CA SER A 159 11.05 -7.27 3.08
C SER A 159 10.38 -6.33 2.06
N TRP A 160 10.03 -5.12 2.50
CA TRP A 160 9.51 -4.08 1.63
C TRP A 160 10.59 -3.08 1.25
N LYS A 161 10.71 -2.78 -0.04
CA LYS A 161 11.67 -1.81 -0.59
C LYS A 161 10.95 -0.81 -1.49
N VAL A 162 11.46 0.42 -1.50
CA VAL A 162 11.01 1.46 -2.42
C VAL A 162 11.41 1.08 -3.85
N ALA A 163 10.43 0.98 -4.75
CA ALA A 163 10.63 0.70 -6.17
C ALA A 163 10.56 1.99 -7.00
N VAL A 164 9.65 2.90 -6.64
CA VAL A 164 9.52 4.21 -7.29
C VAL A 164 9.34 5.26 -6.20
N ASP A 165 10.00 6.40 -6.38
CA ASP A 165 9.90 7.56 -5.51
C ASP A 165 9.77 8.83 -6.35
N THR A 166 8.81 9.67 -6.02
CA THR A 166 8.63 10.97 -6.66
C THR A 166 8.07 11.98 -5.68
N ASP A 167 8.49 13.20 -5.81
CA ASP A 167 8.04 14.31 -4.99
C ASP A 167 7.53 15.49 -5.84
N ASN A 168 6.72 16.33 -5.22
CA ASN A 168 6.14 17.52 -5.80
C ASN A 168 6.25 18.64 -4.77
N PRO A 169 7.13 19.64 -4.99
CA PRO A 169 7.18 20.83 -4.13
C PRO A 169 5.86 21.59 -4.18
N ASP A 170 5.50 22.25 -3.09
CA ASP A 170 4.28 23.08 -3.03
C ASP A 170 4.46 24.43 -3.74
N GLU A 171 5.68 24.94 -3.84
CA GLU A 171 6.17 26.06 -4.72
C GLU A 171 7.60 26.47 -4.31
#